data_bbb340fa793ff32dc0c60b77fa3f4ed4
#
_entry.id   bbb340fa793ff32dc0c60b77fa3f4ed4
#
_cell.length_a   1.000
_cell.length_b   1.000
_cell.length_c   1.000
_cell.angle_alpha   90.00
_cell.angle_beta   90.00
_cell.angle_gamma   90.00
#
_symmetry.space_group_name_H-M   'P 1'
#
loop_
_entity.id
_entity.type
_entity.pdbx_description
1 polymer ?
#
loop_
_entity_poly.entity_id
_entity_poly.type
_entity_poly.pdbx_seq_one_letter_code
_entity_poly.pdbx_strand_id
1 'polypeptide(L)'
;YGYAFGDGVIRLLSRIIRDMVRGLAPGGFVGHIGGDDFIFNVPLGYLEVTCDEIIQLFDELIPYQYTEEDRRAGYFLGKDRRGHIHRIPLMTLSIGVVTNQFQVFEHTGQISELAAEMKTFAKSLPGSVYVVDRRTQLPALETASAKDADTLAGRERPTPPAGPTP
;
A
#
# COMPACT_ATOMS: atom_id res chain seq x y z
N TYR A 1 3.95 25.44 -12.29
CA TYR A 1 5.23 25.45 -11.60
C TYR A 1 6.40 24.81 -12.41
N GLY A 2 6.20 23.79 -13.22
CA GLY A 2 7.23 23.23 -14.11
C GLY A 2 8.17 22.20 -13.45
N TYR A 3 9.08 21.63 -14.31
CA TYR A 3 9.94 20.49 -13.91
C TYR A 3 10.90 20.81 -12.75
N ALA A 4 11.54 21.97 -12.77
CA ALA A 4 12.49 22.36 -11.72
C ALA A 4 11.84 22.46 -10.33
N PHE A 5 10.58 22.88 -10.29
CA PHE A 5 9.78 22.87 -9.08
C PHE A 5 9.52 21.43 -8.60
N GLY A 6 9.06 20.55 -9.51
CA GLY A 6 8.83 19.15 -9.20
C GLY A 6 10.10 18.46 -8.65
N ASP A 7 11.25 18.67 -9.28
CA ASP A 7 12.54 18.16 -8.81
C ASP A 7 12.91 18.68 -7.42
N GLY A 8 12.57 19.93 -7.12
CA GLY A 8 12.76 20.53 -5.80
C GLY A 8 11.93 19.81 -4.73
N VAL A 9 10.66 19.53 -5.04
CA VAL A 9 9.74 18.80 -4.15
C VAL A 9 10.20 17.37 -3.94
N ILE A 10 10.62 16.66 -4.99
CA ILE A 10 11.15 15.30 -4.90
C ILE A 10 12.37 15.24 -3.98
N ARG A 11 13.31 16.19 -4.10
CA ARG A 11 14.47 16.28 -3.21
C ARG A 11 14.09 16.57 -1.77
N LEU A 12 13.12 17.46 -1.54
CA LEU A 12 12.60 17.75 -0.21
C LEU A 12 12.00 16.48 0.42
N LEU A 13 11.09 15.81 -0.29
CA LEU A 13 10.47 14.58 0.18
C LEU A 13 11.50 13.47 0.45
N SER A 14 12.47 13.28 -0.46
CA SER A 14 13.56 12.32 -0.26
C SER A 14 14.35 12.58 1.03
N ARG A 15 14.59 13.85 1.35
CA ARG A 15 15.30 14.25 2.59
C ARG A 15 14.44 13.95 3.81
N ILE A 16 13.16 14.36 3.78
CA ILE A 16 12.22 14.12 4.89
C ILE A 16 12.15 12.63 5.21
N ILE A 17 11.86 11.78 4.21
CA ILE A 17 11.74 10.33 4.43
C ILE A 17 13.03 9.76 5.01
N ARG A 18 14.18 10.14 4.44
CA ARG A 18 15.48 9.62 4.89
C ARG A 18 15.83 10.03 6.31
N ASP A 19 15.57 11.28 6.67
CA ASP A 19 15.90 11.81 7.99
C ASP A 19 14.95 11.22 9.05
N MET A 20 13.66 11.11 8.76
CA MET A 20 12.67 10.50 9.67
C MET A 20 12.93 9.01 9.87
N VAL A 21 13.13 8.24 8.81
CA VAL A 21 13.42 6.81 8.93
C VAL A 21 14.72 6.57 9.70
N ARG A 22 15.77 7.34 9.39
CA ARG A 22 17.07 7.21 10.09
C ARG A 22 16.97 7.60 11.58
N GLY A 23 16.23 8.65 11.88
CA GLY A 23 16.12 9.18 13.24
C GLY A 23 15.16 8.42 14.14
N LEU A 24 14.08 7.89 13.60
CA LEU A 24 12.98 7.30 14.38
C LEU A 24 12.95 5.78 14.33
N ALA A 25 13.41 5.15 13.24
CA ALA A 25 13.23 3.71 12.99
C ALA A 25 14.58 3.00 12.81
N PRO A 26 15.26 2.61 13.90
CA PRO A 26 16.51 1.85 13.81
C PRO A 26 16.36 0.58 12.97
N GLY A 27 17.27 0.39 12.00
CA GLY A 27 17.19 -0.71 11.03
C GLY A 27 16.26 -0.44 9.84
N GLY A 28 15.66 0.74 9.75
CA GLY A 28 14.85 1.15 8.62
C GLY A 28 15.66 1.33 7.33
N PHE A 29 14.98 1.19 6.20
CA PHE A 29 15.56 1.33 4.86
C PHE A 29 14.71 2.31 4.04
N VAL A 30 15.37 3.09 3.18
CA VAL A 30 14.71 4.00 2.22
C VAL A 30 15.25 3.75 0.83
N GLY A 31 14.36 3.59 -0.13
CA GLY A 31 14.65 3.47 -1.56
C GLY A 31 13.88 4.50 -2.38
N HIS A 32 14.43 4.89 -3.52
CA HIS A 32 13.76 5.71 -4.53
C HIS A 32 13.52 4.84 -5.76
N ILE A 33 12.26 4.65 -6.13
CA ILE A 33 11.88 3.80 -7.27
C ILE A 33 12.01 4.60 -8.56
N GLY A 34 11.56 5.84 -8.56
CA GLY A 34 11.63 6.75 -9.70
C GLY A 34 10.54 7.82 -9.65
N GLY A 35 10.79 8.98 -10.24
CA GLY A 35 9.87 10.11 -10.22
C GLY A 35 9.51 10.53 -8.78
N ASP A 36 8.23 10.52 -8.46
CA ASP A 36 7.67 10.83 -7.15
C ASP A 36 7.45 9.61 -6.25
N ASP A 37 7.86 8.41 -6.70
CA ASP A 37 7.64 7.16 -5.98
C ASP A 37 8.84 6.77 -5.11
N PHE A 38 8.62 6.73 -3.80
CA PHE A 38 9.56 6.28 -2.79
C PHE A 38 9.05 5.02 -2.10
N ILE A 39 9.97 4.25 -1.56
CA ILE A 39 9.69 3.12 -0.68
C ILE A 39 10.53 3.26 0.59
N PHE A 40 9.95 2.91 1.72
CA PHE A 40 10.69 2.75 2.95
C PHE A 40 10.17 1.53 3.72
N ASN A 41 11.05 0.94 4.51
CA ASN A 41 10.74 -0.19 5.37
C ASN A 41 11.17 0.16 6.79
N VAL A 42 10.28 -0.05 7.75
CA VAL A 42 10.53 0.23 9.17
C VAL A 42 9.99 -0.92 10.02
N PRO A 43 10.61 -1.22 11.18
CA PRO A 43 10.05 -2.17 12.10
C PRO A 43 8.65 -1.74 12.56
N LEU A 44 7.74 -2.71 12.75
CA LEU A 44 6.33 -2.46 13.01
C LEU A 44 6.05 -1.48 14.15
N GLY A 45 6.84 -1.55 15.22
CA GLY A 45 6.70 -0.65 16.39
C GLY A 45 7.00 0.82 16.10
N TYR A 46 7.61 1.14 14.95
CA TYR A 46 7.93 2.51 14.54
C TYR A 46 7.06 3.00 13.37
N LEU A 47 6.12 2.16 12.91
CA LEU A 47 5.32 2.46 11.72
C LEU A 47 4.53 3.76 11.87
N GLU A 48 3.70 3.84 12.90
CA GLU A 48 2.79 4.98 13.09
C GLU A 48 3.56 6.28 13.27
N VAL A 49 4.50 6.32 14.22
CA VAL A 49 5.29 7.53 14.48
C VAL A 49 6.08 7.97 13.25
N THR A 50 6.62 7.03 12.47
CA THR A 50 7.39 7.40 11.26
C THR A 50 6.48 7.96 10.18
N CYS A 51 5.31 7.37 9.93
CA CYS A 51 4.36 7.88 8.94
C CYS A 51 3.78 9.24 9.34
N ASP A 52 3.41 9.41 10.61
CA ASP A 52 2.87 10.67 11.13
C ASP A 52 3.89 11.81 11.01
N GLU A 53 5.13 11.59 11.43
CA GLU A 53 6.19 12.60 11.36
C GLU A 53 6.57 12.96 9.91
N ILE A 54 6.60 11.97 9.00
CA ILE A 54 6.84 12.23 7.57
C ILE A 54 5.73 13.13 7.01
N ILE A 55 4.45 12.82 7.29
CA ILE A 55 3.31 13.59 6.81
C ILE A 55 3.32 14.99 7.42
N GLN A 56 3.47 15.09 8.73
CA GLN A 56 3.47 16.37 9.43
C GLN A 56 4.57 17.29 8.87
N LEU A 57 5.81 16.79 8.77
CA LEU A 57 6.92 17.59 8.28
C LEU A 57 6.75 17.95 6.79
N PHE A 58 6.19 17.06 5.98
CA PHE A 58 5.87 17.36 4.59
C PHE A 58 4.83 18.49 4.50
N ASP A 59 3.73 18.39 5.23
CA ASP A 59 2.65 19.37 5.22
C ASP A 59 3.08 20.74 5.77
N GLU A 60 4.03 20.76 6.71
CA GLU A 60 4.63 21.99 7.20
C GLU A 60 5.54 22.67 6.17
N LEU A 61 6.31 21.90 5.41
CA LEU A 61 7.34 22.43 4.51
C LEU A 61 6.88 22.65 3.07
N ILE A 62 5.95 21.84 2.58
CA ILE A 62 5.53 21.88 1.17
C ILE A 62 4.90 23.25 0.79
N PRO A 63 4.11 23.93 1.62
CA PRO A 63 3.54 25.23 1.27
C PRO A 63 4.60 26.29 0.94
N TYR A 64 5.79 26.19 1.53
CA TYR A 64 6.89 27.15 1.28
C TYR A 64 7.59 26.95 -0.06
N GLN A 65 7.27 25.88 -0.79
CA GLN A 65 7.70 25.70 -2.17
C GLN A 65 6.87 26.54 -3.16
N TYR A 66 5.71 27.03 -2.72
CA TYR A 66 4.78 27.85 -3.52
C TYR A 66 4.96 29.33 -3.23
N THR A 67 4.42 30.17 -4.11
CA THR A 67 4.35 31.62 -3.87
C THR A 67 3.49 31.91 -2.63
N GLU A 68 3.69 33.06 -2.02
CA GLU A 68 2.87 33.47 -0.86
C GLU A 68 1.39 33.58 -1.22
N GLU A 69 1.08 34.02 -2.42
CA GLU A 69 -0.29 34.14 -2.94
C GLU A 69 -0.95 32.76 -3.03
N ASP A 70 -0.32 31.79 -3.69
CA ASP A 70 -0.83 30.44 -3.85
C ASP A 70 -0.94 29.70 -2.50
N ARG A 71 0.05 29.91 -1.62
CA ARG A 71 0.03 29.35 -0.26
C ARG A 71 -1.15 29.86 0.54
N ARG A 72 -1.45 31.16 0.48
CA ARG A 72 -2.63 31.73 1.17
C ARG A 72 -3.94 31.27 0.56
N ALA A 73 -3.98 31.09 -0.77
CA ALA A 73 -5.15 30.60 -1.48
C ALA A 73 -5.41 29.10 -1.26
N GLY A 74 -4.37 28.32 -0.95
CA GLY A 74 -4.42 26.86 -0.83
C GLY A 74 -4.46 26.14 -2.18
N TYR A 75 -4.27 26.87 -3.29
CA TYR A 75 -4.22 26.34 -4.65
C TYR A 75 -3.43 27.29 -5.56
N PHE A 76 -3.02 26.80 -6.70
CA PHE A 76 -2.49 27.62 -7.80
C PHE A 76 -3.28 27.44 -9.08
N LEU A 77 -3.13 28.37 -10.03
CA LEU A 77 -3.76 28.29 -11.33
C LEU A 77 -2.83 27.60 -12.30
N GLY A 78 -3.21 26.44 -12.80
CA GLY A 78 -2.50 25.69 -13.81
C GLY A 78 -3.30 25.62 -15.12
N LYS A 79 -2.58 25.45 -16.25
CA LYS A 79 -3.19 25.21 -17.56
C LYS A 79 -3.09 23.74 -17.92
N ASP A 80 -4.18 23.14 -18.39
CA ASP A 80 -4.16 21.81 -18.98
C ASP A 80 -3.54 21.84 -20.40
N ARG A 81 -3.41 20.65 -21.01
CA ARG A 81 -2.87 20.51 -22.37
C ARG A 81 -3.73 21.21 -23.45
N ARG A 82 -4.98 21.54 -23.14
CA ARG A 82 -5.93 22.25 -24.00
C ARG A 82 -5.95 23.75 -23.74
N GLY A 83 -5.15 24.24 -22.75
CA GLY A 83 -5.06 25.65 -22.39
C GLY A 83 -6.11 26.12 -21.40
N HIS A 84 -6.98 25.27 -20.89
CA HIS A 84 -7.97 25.64 -19.87
C HIS A 84 -7.27 25.84 -18.52
N ILE A 85 -7.71 26.89 -17.82
CA ILE A 85 -7.19 27.22 -16.49
C ILE A 85 -8.00 26.44 -15.44
N HIS A 86 -7.29 25.73 -14.57
CA HIS A 86 -7.85 24.98 -13.45
C HIS A 86 -7.22 25.43 -12.13
N ARG A 87 -8.00 25.36 -11.06
CA ARG A 87 -7.48 25.45 -9.69
C ARG A 87 -6.87 24.10 -9.32
N ILE A 88 -5.59 24.11 -9.04
CA ILE A 88 -4.85 22.92 -8.63
C ILE A 88 -4.49 23.07 -7.15
N PRO A 89 -4.96 22.20 -6.25
CA PRO A 89 -4.63 22.29 -4.84
C PRO A 89 -3.12 22.15 -4.62
N LEU A 90 -2.63 22.59 -3.48
CA LEU A 90 -1.26 22.34 -3.08
C LEU A 90 -1.03 20.83 -2.95
N MET A 91 0.21 20.39 -3.13
CA MET A 91 0.56 18.98 -3.08
C MET A 91 0.28 18.38 -1.70
N THR A 92 -0.15 17.14 -1.72
CA THR A 92 -0.34 16.28 -0.55
C THR A 92 0.46 15.01 -0.70
N LEU A 93 0.71 14.30 0.40
CA LEU A 93 1.47 13.06 0.45
C LEU A 93 0.55 11.87 0.73
N SER A 94 0.62 10.84 -0.11
CA SER A 94 -0.13 9.59 0.08
C SER A 94 0.83 8.44 0.33
N ILE A 95 0.65 7.72 1.45
CA ILE A 95 1.48 6.59 1.84
C ILE A 95 0.60 5.34 1.92
N GLY A 96 0.90 4.33 1.10
CA GLY A 96 0.30 3.00 1.21
C GLY A 96 1.22 2.09 2.03
N VAL A 97 0.67 1.44 3.05
CA VAL A 97 1.43 0.60 3.99
C VAL A 97 0.96 -0.84 3.93
N VAL A 98 1.92 -1.76 3.83
CA VAL A 98 1.71 -3.20 3.93
C VAL A 98 2.52 -3.72 5.11
N THR A 99 1.91 -4.55 5.96
CA THR A 99 2.59 -5.13 7.13
C THR A 99 2.54 -6.65 7.08
N ASN A 100 3.51 -7.29 7.72
CA ASN A 100 3.55 -8.74 7.93
C ASN A 100 2.93 -9.16 9.28
N GLN A 101 2.17 -8.27 9.92
CA GLN A 101 1.61 -8.52 11.25
C GLN A 101 0.55 -9.63 11.24
N PHE A 102 -0.27 -9.67 10.19
CA PHE A 102 -1.42 -10.58 10.10
C PHE A 102 -1.38 -11.49 8.88
N GLN A 103 -0.29 -11.44 8.11
CA GLN A 103 -0.13 -12.25 6.91
C GLN A 103 1.33 -12.60 6.66
N VAL A 104 1.53 -13.73 6.02
CA VAL A 104 2.84 -14.18 5.55
C VAL A 104 2.91 -13.99 4.04
N PHE A 105 3.99 -13.41 3.54
CA PHE A 105 4.21 -13.23 2.12
C PHE A 105 5.15 -14.31 1.61
N GLU A 106 4.76 -14.99 0.56
CA GLU A 106 5.59 -16.04 -0.08
C GLU A 106 6.66 -15.43 -0.98
N HIS A 107 6.37 -14.27 -1.59
CA HIS A 107 7.29 -13.55 -2.45
C HIS A 107 7.02 -12.04 -2.44
N THR A 108 8.04 -11.27 -2.84
CA THR A 108 8.00 -9.80 -2.85
C THR A 108 6.95 -9.20 -3.80
N GLY A 109 6.53 -9.95 -4.83
CA GLY A 109 5.48 -9.53 -5.76
C GLY A 109 4.15 -9.26 -5.05
N GLN A 110 3.76 -10.11 -4.11
CA GLN A 110 2.54 -9.92 -3.32
C GLN A 110 2.57 -8.60 -2.53
N ILE A 111 3.72 -8.28 -1.93
CA ILE A 111 3.90 -7.03 -1.20
C ILE A 111 3.76 -5.83 -2.14
N SER A 112 4.36 -5.92 -3.34
CA SER A 112 4.33 -4.84 -4.33
C SER A 112 2.93 -4.58 -4.86
N GLU A 113 2.15 -5.62 -5.12
CA GLU A 113 0.75 -5.51 -5.56
C GLU A 113 -0.11 -4.84 -4.49
N LEU A 114 -0.03 -5.31 -3.25
CA LEU A 114 -0.75 -4.73 -2.13
C LEU A 114 -0.34 -3.29 -1.85
N ALA A 115 0.96 -2.98 -1.92
CA ALA A 115 1.45 -1.61 -1.73
C ALA A 115 0.92 -0.66 -2.82
N ALA A 116 0.84 -1.11 -4.08
CA ALA A 116 0.27 -0.33 -5.17
C ALA A 116 -1.24 -0.08 -4.98
N GLU A 117 -1.98 -1.10 -4.51
CA GLU A 117 -3.39 -1.00 -4.18
C GLU A 117 -3.62 -0.01 -3.03
N MET A 118 -2.87 -0.14 -1.93
CA MET A 118 -2.96 0.77 -0.79
C MET A 118 -2.57 2.20 -1.14
N LYS A 119 -1.55 2.39 -2.00
CA LYS A 119 -1.19 3.71 -2.53
C LYS A 119 -2.33 4.32 -3.36
N THR A 120 -2.97 3.54 -4.21
CA THR A 120 -4.13 3.98 -5.00
C THR A 120 -5.29 4.39 -4.08
N PHE A 121 -5.55 3.61 -3.04
CA PHE A 121 -6.58 3.96 -2.05
C PHE A 121 -6.22 5.23 -1.28
N ALA A 122 -4.98 5.37 -0.81
CA ALA A 122 -4.52 6.59 -0.14
C ALA A 122 -4.70 7.84 -1.01
N LYS A 123 -4.38 7.75 -2.32
CA LYS A 123 -4.57 8.85 -3.28
C LYS A 123 -6.05 9.24 -3.51
N SER A 124 -7.00 8.39 -3.17
CA SER A 124 -8.43 8.71 -3.25
C SER A 124 -8.96 9.49 -2.04
N LEU A 125 -8.18 9.59 -0.98
CA LEU A 125 -8.54 10.30 0.24
C LEU A 125 -8.04 11.75 0.19
N PRO A 126 -8.73 12.70 0.84
CA PRO A 126 -8.32 14.10 0.86
C PRO A 126 -7.11 14.32 1.79
N GLY A 127 -6.25 15.28 1.42
CA GLY A 127 -5.11 15.68 2.23
C GLY A 127 -3.95 14.70 2.21
N SER A 128 -2.94 14.93 3.05
CA SER A 128 -1.87 13.99 3.27
C SER A 128 -2.32 12.89 4.22
N VAL A 129 -2.05 11.63 3.85
CA VAL A 129 -2.59 10.47 4.58
C VAL A 129 -1.71 9.25 4.39
N TYR A 130 -1.66 8.39 5.41
CA TYR A 130 -1.22 7.02 5.23
C TYR A 130 -2.37 6.04 5.52
N VAL A 131 -2.36 4.92 4.81
CA VAL A 131 -3.35 3.84 4.97
C VAL A 131 -2.62 2.52 5.10
N VAL A 132 -3.06 1.71 6.07
CA VAL A 132 -2.45 0.41 6.38
C VAL A 132 -3.35 -0.70 5.90
N ASP A 133 -2.79 -1.66 5.16
CA ASP A 133 -3.51 -2.89 4.85
C ASP A 133 -3.74 -3.69 6.15
N ARG A 134 -5.01 -3.87 6.50
CA ARG A 134 -5.44 -4.61 7.68
C ARG A 134 -6.07 -5.95 7.34
N ARG A 135 -6.00 -6.37 6.08
CA ARG A 135 -6.58 -7.64 5.65
C ARG A 135 -5.76 -8.77 6.27
N THR A 136 -6.46 -9.71 6.90
CA THR A 136 -5.91 -11.00 7.30
C THR A 136 -6.08 -11.98 6.14
N GLN A 137 -5.05 -12.72 5.77
CA GLN A 137 -5.25 -13.92 4.97
C GLN A 137 -6.02 -14.90 5.86
N LEU A 138 -7.29 -15.14 5.52
CA LEU A 138 -7.97 -16.33 6.01
C LEU A 138 -7.14 -17.52 5.52
N PRO A 139 -6.78 -18.51 6.39
CA PRO A 139 -6.16 -19.73 5.92
C PRO A 139 -7.05 -20.24 4.80
N ALA A 140 -6.44 -20.54 3.65
CA ALA A 140 -7.15 -21.17 2.55
C ALA A 140 -7.85 -22.39 3.15
N LEU A 141 -9.19 -22.37 3.18
CA LEU A 141 -9.96 -23.57 3.44
C LEU A 141 -9.47 -24.54 2.36
N GLU A 142 -8.67 -25.55 2.78
CA GLU A 142 -8.34 -26.66 1.94
C GLU A 142 -9.67 -27.11 1.36
N THR A 143 -9.89 -26.85 0.09
CA THR A 143 -10.95 -27.48 -0.65
C THR A 143 -10.59 -28.95 -0.62
N ALA A 144 -11.19 -29.67 0.36
CA ALA A 144 -11.13 -31.11 0.45
C ALA A 144 -11.44 -31.64 -0.95
N SER A 145 -10.39 -32.18 -1.56
CA SER A 145 -10.42 -32.70 -2.91
C SER A 145 -11.57 -33.72 -3.01
N ALA A 146 -12.51 -33.45 -3.90
CA ALA A 146 -13.58 -34.38 -4.29
C ALA A 146 -13.05 -35.68 -4.90
N LYS A 147 -11.83 -36.09 -4.56
CA LYS A 147 -11.22 -37.38 -4.99
C LYS A 147 -11.43 -38.53 -4.03
N ASP A 148 -11.89 -38.27 -2.80
CA ASP A 148 -12.13 -39.37 -1.83
C ASP A 148 -13.56 -39.90 -1.84
N ALA A 149 -14.46 -39.34 -2.69
CA ALA A 149 -15.84 -39.85 -2.81
C ALA A 149 -15.99 -41.06 -3.76
N ASP A 150 -15.01 -41.36 -4.60
CA ASP A 150 -15.12 -42.45 -5.59
C ASP A 150 -14.51 -43.77 -5.12
N THR A 151 -13.89 -43.84 -3.94
CA THR A 151 -13.28 -45.05 -3.42
C THR A 151 -14.22 -45.88 -2.52
N LEU A 152 -15.42 -45.35 -2.20
CA LEU A 152 -16.40 -46.07 -1.38
C LEU A 152 -17.56 -46.74 -2.15
N ALA A 153 -17.61 -46.63 -3.46
CA ALA A 153 -18.65 -47.23 -4.32
C ALA A 153 -18.35 -48.65 -4.81
N GLY A 154 -17.20 -49.24 -4.44
CA GLY A 154 -16.73 -50.57 -4.89
C GLY A 154 -16.81 -51.70 -3.86
N ARG A 155 -17.62 -51.61 -2.80
CA ARG A 155 -17.83 -52.75 -1.92
C ARG A 155 -19.06 -53.53 -2.37
N GLU A 156 -18.78 -54.65 -3.03
CA GLU A 156 -19.72 -55.70 -3.40
C GLU A 156 -20.60 -56.14 -2.22
N ARG A 157 -21.90 -56.25 -2.46
CA ARG A 157 -22.86 -56.86 -1.52
C ARG A 157 -22.59 -58.34 -1.39
N PRO A 158 -22.53 -58.93 -0.19
CA PRO A 158 -22.45 -60.37 -0.05
C PRO A 158 -23.77 -61.02 -0.49
N THR A 159 -23.69 -62.04 -1.35
CA THR A 159 -24.79 -62.91 -1.77
C THR A 159 -25.32 -63.72 -0.60
N PRO A 160 -26.64 -63.85 -0.43
CA PRO A 160 -27.22 -64.67 0.64
C PRO A 160 -27.08 -66.21 0.29
N PRO A 161 -26.93 -67.08 1.29
CA PRO A 161 -26.77 -68.51 1.08
C PRO A 161 -28.06 -69.17 0.59
N ALA A 162 -27.92 -70.10 -0.38
CA ALA A 162 -29.00 -70.89 -0.90
C ALA A 162 -29.57 -71.84 0.18
N GLY A 163 -30.89 -71.82 0.34
CA GLY A 163 -31.61 -72.72 1.22
C GLY A 163 -31.71 -74.16 0.63
N PRO A 164 -31.94 -75.15 1.46
CA PRO A 164 -32.01 -76.60 1.02
C PRO A 164 -33.32 -76.85 0.27
N THR A 165 -33.22 -77.53 -0.85
CA THR A 165 -34.32 -78.08 -1.57
C THR A 165 -34.63 -79.52 -1.08
N PRO A 166 -35.88 -79.96 -1.15
CA PRO A 166 -36.36 -81.22 -0.57
C PRO A 166 -35.93 -82.49 -1.31
#